data_b2c6b633cb28931da4e329f85e3dba45
#
_entry.id   b2c6b633cb28931da4e329f85e3dba45
#
_cell.length_a   1.000
_cell.length_b   1.000
_cell.length_c   1.000
_cell.angle_alpha   90.00
_cell.angle_beta   90.00
_cell.angle_gamma   90.00
#
_symmetry.space_group_name_H-M   'P 1'
#
loop_
_entity.id
_entity.type
_entity.pdbx_description
1 polymer ?
#
loop_
_entity_poly.entity_id
_entity_poly.type
_entity_poly.pdbx_seq_one_letter_code
_entity_poly.pdbx_strand_id
1 'polypeptide(L)'
;MRWLKYFEEGLIVVLMATMTLLTFVQVVARYVFNDSFVWVMEATGVMFAWLIFIGMSYGVRVGAHIGVDALVKSLGARAARNVASVAAVLCIVYALIVAFGGYQYVYKIYSIGILMQDIPIESWIPRVVLPVGFLLLAFRFAQVLWRLLRGQDGQLLGDEAEDALKLQEDASFDGVKK
;
A
#
# COMPACT_ATOMS: atom_id res chain seq x y z
N MET A 1 13.45 1.92 13.39
CA MET A 1 12.31 2.52 12.66
C MET A 1 10.95 1.85 12.98
N ARG A 2 10.75 1.43 14.24
CA ARG A 2 9.51 0.77 14.70
C ARG A 2 8.29 1.70 14.61
N TRP A 3 8.45 2.98 14.89
CA TRP A 3 7.39 3.99 14.87
C TRP A 3 6.70 4.16 13.49
N LEU A 4 7.45 4.06 12.41
CA LEU A 4 6.88 4.14 11.05
C LEU A 4 5.97 2.94 10.74
N LYS A 5 6.31 1.76 11.27
CA LYS A 5 5.49 0.55 11.13
C LYS A 5 4.10 0.74 11.75
N TYR A 6 4.07 1.11 13.02
CA TYR A 6 2.82 1.31 13.74
C TYR A 6 1.98 2.46 13.16
N PHE A 7 2.64 3.49 12.61
CA PHE A 7 1.94 4.61 11.99
C PHE A 7 1.24 4.18 10.68
N GLU A 8 1.91 3.46 9.80
CA GLU A 8 1.33 2.95 8.54
C GLU A 8 0.16 1.99 8.83
N GLU A 9 0.36 1.03 9.73
CA GLU A 9 -0.66 0.06 10.14
C GLU A 9 -1.86 0.74 10.81
N GLY A 10 -1.60 1.65 11.73
CA GLY A 10 -2.66 2.42 12.40
C GLY A 10 -3.46 3.27 11.42
N LEU A 11 -2.80 3.90 10.43
CA LEU A 11 -3.48 4.71 9.41
C LEU A 11 -4.37 3.86 8.51
N ILE A 12 -3.92 2.66 8.10
CA ILE A 12 -4.72 1.71 7.33
C ILE A 12 -5.97 1.31 8.12
N VAL A 13 -5.80 0.93 9.39
CA VAL A 13 -6.92 0.53 10.26
C VAL A 13 -7.93 1.67 10.44
N VAL A 14 -7.44 2.89 10.71
CA VAL A 14 -8.30 4.07 10.89
C VAL A 14 -9.06 4.39 9.61
N LEU A 15 -8.40 4.38 8.45
CA LEU A 15 -9.07 4.61 7.16
C LEU A 15 -10.15 3.56 6.90
N MET A 16 -9.86 2.28 7.07
CA MET A 16 -10.84 1.20 6.89
C MET A 16 -12.02 1.34 7.86
N ALA A 17 -11.76 1.57 9.15
CA ALA A 17 -12.80 1.73 10.14
C ALA A 17 -13.69 2.95 9.85
N THR A 18 -13.08 4.09 9.47
CA THR A 18 -13.81 5.32 9.13
C THR A 18 -14.68 5.12 7.88
N MET A 19 -14.14 4.50 6.83
CA MET A 19 -14.91 4.20 5.61
C MET A 19 -16.10 3.29 5.91
N THR A 20 -15.89 2.22 6.67
CA THR A 20 -16.95 1.30 7.07
C THR A 20 -18.04 2.01 7.87
N LEU A 21 -17.62 2.83 8.84
CA LEU A 21 -18.56 3.57 9.69
C LEU A 21 -19.36 4.61 8.87
N LEU A 22 -18.71 5.38 8.01
CA LEU A 22 -19.38 6.35 7.14
C LEU A 22 -20.38 5.68 6.21
N THR A 23 -20.00 4.58 5.57
CA THR A 23 -20.88 3.82 4.69
C THR A 23 -22.08 3.26 5.46
N PHE A 24 -21.85 2.71 6.67
CA PHE A 24 -22.92 2.23 7.52
C PHE A 24 -23.90 3.35 7.92
N VAL A 25 -23.39 4.48 8.38
CA VAL A 25 -24.23 5.65 8.73
C VAL A 25 -25.03 6.13 7.53
N GLN A 26 -24.42 6.19 6.35
CA GLN A 26 -25.11 6.58 5.11
C GLN A 26 -26.24 5.62 4.75
N VAL A 27 -26.02 4.30 4.90
CA VAL A 27 -27.05 3.29 4.64
C VAL A 27 -28.22 3.46 5.61
N VAL A 28 -27.94 3.64 6.90
CA VAL A 28 -28.97 3.87 7.93
C VAL A 28 -29.75 5.17 7.62
N ALA A 29 -29.05 6.27 7.33
CA ALA A 29 -29.67 7.56 6.99
C ALA A 29 -30.61 7.43 5.79
N ARG A 30 -30.16 6.72 4.75
CA ARG A 30 -30.96 6.55 3.53
C ARG A 30 -32.21 5.68 3.72
N TYR A 31 -32.12 4.58 4.47
CA TYR A 31 -33.22 3.63 4.58
C TYR A 31 -34.14 3.86 5.79
N VAL A 32 -33.61 4.44 6.88
CA VAL A 32 -34.39 4.71 8.09
C VAL A 32 -34.96 6.12 8.08
N PHE A 33 -34.14 7.11 7.69
CA PHE A 33 -34.51 8.53 7.74
C PHE A 33 -34.92 9.10 6.36
N ASN A 34 -34.79 8.28 5.29
CA ASN A 34 -35.04 8.70 3.91
C ASN A 34 -34.25 9.96 3.50
N ASP A 35 -33.09 10.15 4.12
CA ASP A 35 -32.13 11.23 3.83
C ASP A 35 -30.80 10.62 3.38
N SER A 36 -30.07 11.29 2.49
CA SER A 36 -28.83 10.76 1.91
C SER A 36 -27.74 11.82 1.90
N PHE A 37 -26.63 11.51 2.56
CA PHE A 37 -25.44 12.36 2.55
C PHE A 37 -24.61 12.10 1.28
N VAL A 38 -24.84 12.88 0.22
CA VAL A 38 -24.17 12.68 -1.09
C VAL A 38 -22.66 12.78 -0.99
N TRP A 39 -22.13 13.68 -0.15
CA TRP A 39 -20.71 13.89 0.08
C TRP A 39 -19.96 12.65 0.64
N VAL A 40 -20.67 11.72 1.28
CA VAL A 40 -20.05 10.52 1.87
C VAL A 40 -19.45 9.62 0.79
N MET A 41 -20.07 9.54 -0.39
CA MET A 41 -19.50 8.76 -1.51
C MET A 41 -18.18 9.35 -1.98
N GLU A 42 -18.13 10.66 -2.12
CA GLU A 42 -16.91 11.36 -2.54
C GLU A 42 -15.80 11.25 -1.49
N ALA A 43 -16.13 11.45 -0.20
CA ALA A 43 -15.20 11.28 0.91
C ALA A 43 -14.65 9.85 1.00
N THR A 44 -15.51 8.85 0.86
CA THR A 44 -15.10 7.44 0.87
C THR A 44 -14.16 7.12 -0.29
N GLY A 45 -14.43 7.65 -1.50
CA GLY A 45 -13.55 7.50 -2.65
C GLY A 45 -12.15 8.09 -2.43
N VAL A 46 -12.07 9.26 -1.79
CA VAL A 46 -10.79 9.89 -1.40
C VAL A 46 -10.03 9.03 -0.39
N MET A 47 -10.71 8.59 0.68
CA MET A 47 -10.09 7.72 1.70
C MET A 47 -9.63 6.40 1.10
N PHE A 48 -10.39 5.83 0.16
CA PHE A 48 -10.01 4.60 -0.55
C PHE A 48 -8.75 4.79 -1.39
N ALA A 49 -8.60 5.92 -2.09
CA ALA A 49 -7.38 6.22 -2.82
C ALA A 49 -6.16 6.28 -1.89
N TRP A 50 -6.26 6.96 -0.75
CA TRP A 50 -5.21 6.99 0.26
C TRP A 50 -4.90 5.60 0.82
N LEU A 51 -5.93 4.80 1.11
CA LEU A 51 -5.78 3.43 1.60
C LEU A 51 -4.99 2.56 0.62
N ILE A 52 -5.30 2.64 -0.69
CA ILE A 52 -4.59 1.87 -1.73
C ILE A 52 -3.10 2.25 -1.74
N PHE A 53 -2.77 3.53 -1.77
CA PHE A 53 -1.37 3.96 -1.88
C PHE A 53 -0.54 3.63 -0.63
N ILE A 54 -1.11 3.80 0.56
CA ILE A 54 -0.47 3.41 1.82
C ILE A 54 -0.35 1.88 1.89
N GLY A 55 -1.41 1.15 1.49
CA GLY A 55 -1.43 -0.31 1.44
C GLY A 55 -0.40 -0.89 0.46
N MET A 56 -0.21 -0.28 -0.72
CA MET A 56 0.87 -0.68 -1.65
C MET A 56 2.26 -0.50 -1.02
N SER A 57 2.50 0.63 -0.36
CA SER A 57 3.77 0.88 0.35
C SER A 57 4.01 -0.15 1.45
N TYR A 58 2.97 -0.48 2.21
CA TYR A 58 2.98 -1.53 3.23
C TYR A 58 3.27 -2.90 2.61
N GLY A 59 2.58 -3.28 1.51
CA GLY A 59 2.75 -4.54 0.82
C GLY A 59 4.18 -4.76 0.31
N VAL A 60 4.82 -3.73 -0.24
CA VAL A 60 6.26 -3.81 -0.63
C VAL A 60 7.15 -4.03 0.59
N ARG A 61 6.84 -3.41 1.73
CA ARG A 61 7.61 -3.58 2.98
C ARG A 61 7.54 -5.00 3.53
N VAL A 62 6.35 -5.60 3.50
CA VAL A 62 6.09 -6.95 4.03
C VAL A 62 6.56 -8.05 3.06
N GLY A 63 6.96 -7.67 1.83
CA GLY A 63 7.42 -8.63 0.84
C GLY A 63 6.27 -9.40 0.18
N ALA A 64 5.07 -8.83 0.13
CA ALA A 64 3.87 -9.46 -0.46
C ALA A 64 3.95 -9.68 -1.98
N HIS A 65 5.13 -9.61 -2.59
CA HIS A 65 5.34 -9.88 -4.02
C HIS A 65 5.53 -11.38 -4.28
N ILE A 66 4.57 -12.19 -3.85
CA ILE A 66 4.57 -13.66 -3.89
C ILE A 66 4.94 -14.23 -5.27
N GLY A 67 4.57 -13.55 -6.36
CA GLY A 67 4.88 -14.01 -7.73
C GLY A 67 6.36 -13.95 -8.09
N VAL A 68 7.06 -12.92 -7.62
CA VAL A 68 8.52 -12.80 -7.83
C VAL A 68 9.26 -13.77 -6.93
N ASP A 69 8.81 -13.95 -5.70
CA ASP A 69 9.44 -14.86 -4.72
C ASP A 69 9.38 -16.33 -5.16
N ALA A 70 8.27 -16.77 -5.75
CA ALA A 70 8.11 -18.12 -6.28
C ALA A 70 9.07 -18.40 -7.45
N LEU A 71 9.23 -17.43 -8.36
CA LEU A 71 10.17 -17.53 -9.49
C LEU A 71 11.62 -17.51 -9.01
N VAL A 72 11.91 -16.66 -8.04
CA VAL A 72 13.25 -16.48 -7.46
C VAL A 72 13.71 -17.73 -6.70
N LYS A 73 12.80 -18.44 -6.00
CA LYS A 73 13.10 -19.69 -5.30
C LYS A 73 13.50 -20.85 -6.23
N SER A 74 13.05 -20.83 -7.50
CA SER A 74 13.42 -21.84 -8.49
C SER A 74 14.80 -21.60 -9.14
N LEU A 75 15.39 -20.42 -8.94
CA LEU A 75 16.67 -20.01 -9.50
C LEU A 75 17.75 -20.07 -8.42
N GLY A 76 19.00 -20.41 -8.79
CA GLY A 76 20.11 -20.37 -7.85
C GLY A 76 20.31 -18.95 -7.26
N ALA A 77 20.83 -18.85 -6.04
CA ALA A 77 20.89 -17.61 -5.23
C ALA A 77 21.45 -16.38 -5.97
N ARG A 78 22.45 -16.55 -6.86
CA ARG A 78 23.01 -15.44 -7.64
C ARG A 78 22.08 -14.98 -8.75
N ALA A 79 21.44 -15.91 -9.48
CA ALA A 79 20.50 -15.60 -10.54
C ALA A 79 19.22 -14.93 -9.95
N ALA A 80 18.75 -15.46 -8.84
CA ALA A 80 17.66 -14.93 -8.06
C ALA A 80 17.86 -13.45 -7.70
N ARG A 81 19.03 -13.11 -7.14
CA ARG A 81 19.37 -11.73 -6.76
C ARG A 81 19.43 -10.80 -7.96
N ASN A 82 20.01 -11.25 -9.08
CA ASN A 82 20.10 -10.43 -10.29
C ASN A 82 18.69 -10.14 -10.86
N VAL A 83 17.84 -11.15 -10.95
CA VAL A 83 16.46 -11.00 -11.42
C VAL A 83 15.66 -10.05 -10.51
N ALA A 84 15.75 -10.24 -9.19
CA ALA A 84 15.10 -9.37 -8.22
C ALA A 84 15.61 -7.91 -8.30
N SER A 85 16.91 -7.71 -8.53
CA SER A 85 17.48 -6.37 -8.70
C SER A 85 16.97 -5.68 -9.97
N VAL A 86 16.92 -6.41 -11.09
CA VAL A 86 16.36 -5.88 -12.36
C VAL A 86 14.88 -5.54 -12.19
N ALA A 87 14.10 -6.41 -11.57
CA ALA A 87 12.70 -6.17 -11.29
C ALA A 87 12.51 -4.91 -10.42
N ALA A 88 13.30 -4.77 -9.35
CA ALA A 88 13.26 -3.59 -8.50
C ALA A 88 13.57 -2.30 -9.25
N VAL A 89 14.57 -2.30 -10.12
CA VAL A 89 14.92 -1.14 -10.98
C VAL A 89 13.76 -0.79 -11.91
N LEU A 90 13.15 -1.79 -12.57
CA LEU A 90 12.01 -1.56 -13.45
C LEU A 90 10.82 -0.98 -12.69
N CYS A 91 10.53 -1.47 -11.48
CA CYS A 91 9.50 -0.93 -10.61
C CYS A 91 9.78 0.52 -10.19
N ILE A 92 11.03 0.88 -9.91
CA ILE A 92 11.42 2.26 -9.59
C ILE A 92 11.19 3.17 -10.79
N VAL A 93 11.66 2.77 -11.98
CA VAL A 93 11.48 3.56 -13.20
C VAL A 93 10.00 3.76 -13.51
N TYR A 94 9.21 2.69 -13.44
CA TYR A 94 7.76 2.77 -13.60
C TYR A 94 7.11 3.75 -12.60
N ALA A 95 7.43 3.59 -11.32
CA ALA A 95 6.87 4.42 -10.27
C ALA A 95 7.24 5.91 -10.44
N LEU A 96 8.45 6.23 -10.89
CA LEU A 96 8.89 7.59 -11.18
C LEU A 96 8.16 8.19 -12.39
N ILE A 97 7.97 7.42 -13.46
CA ILE A 97 7.21 7.85 -14.65
C ILE A 97 5.77 8.20 -14.25
N VAL A 98 5.12 7.33 -13.46
CA VAL A 98 3.73 7.56 -13.02
C VAL A 98 3.66 8.70 -12.00
N ALA A 99 4.63 8.86 -11.12
CA ALA A 99 4.71 9.98 -10.19
C ALA A 99 4.80 11.32 -10.95
N PHE A 100 5.62 11.38 -12.00
CA PHE A 100 5.75 12.57 -12.85
C PHE A 100 4.46 12.87 -13.61
N GLY A 101 3.83 11.87 -14.21
CA GLY A 101 2.52 12.02 -14.85
C GLY A 101 1.43 12.46 -13.87
N GLY A 102 1.44 11.88 -12.66
CA GLY A 102 0.55 12.26 -11.56
C GLY A 102 0.76 13.71 -11.11
N TYR A 103 2.01 14.17 -11.04
CA TYR A 103 2.30 15.58 -10.75
C TYR A 103 1.73 16.51 -11.83
N GLN A 104 1.94 16.21 -13.11
CA GLN A 104 1.38 17.00 -14.21
C GLN A 104 -0.15 17.05 -14.17
N TYR A 105 -0.79 15.91 -13.87
CA TYR A 105 -2.23 15.81 -13.72
C TYR A 105 -2.74 16.70 -12.59
N VAL A 106 -2.15 16.62 -11.40
CA VAL A 106 -2.51 17.44 -10.25
C VAL A 106 -2.30 18.92 -10.53
N TYR A 107 -1.16 19.28 -11.13
CA TYR A 107 -0.86 20.66 -11.52
C TYR A 107 -1.89 21.23 -12.50
N LYS A 108 -2.32 20.43 -13.48
CA LYS A 108 -3.36 20.83 -14.42
C LYS A 108 -4.70 21.09 -13.74
N ILE A 109 -5.12 20.23 -12.80
CA ILE A 109 -6.35 20.44 -12.03
C ILE A 109 -6.26 21.69 -11.15
N TYR A 110 -5.12 21.91 -10.51
CA TYR A 110 -4.84 23.12 -9.74
C TYR A 110 -4.95 24.38 -10.60
N SER A 111 -4.37 24.38 -11.78
CA SER A 111 -4.40 25.54 -12.69
C SER A 111 -5.78 25.91 -13.22
N ILE A 112 -6.70 24.93 -13.28
CA ILE A 112 -8.10 25.14 -13.75
C ILE A 112 -9.02 25.54 -12.58
N GLY A 113 -8.65 25.25 -11.32
CA GLY A 113 -9.42 25.59 -10.14
C GLY A 113 -10.73 24.77 -9.99
N ILE A 114 -10.70 23.46 -10.38
CA ILE A 114 -11.88 22.59 -10.30
C ILE A 114 -12.14 22.24 -8.84
N LEU A 115 -13.38 22.47 -8.38
CA LEU A 115 -13.88 22.02 -7.08
C LEU A 115 -14.37 20.56 -7.16
N MET A 116 -14.44 19.88 -6.03
CA MET A 116 -15.12 18.60 -5.90
C MET A 116 -16.63 18.79 -6.04
N GLN A 117 -17.39 17.74 -6.34
CA GLN A 117 -18.82 17.85 -6.64
C GLN A 117 -19.66 18.10 -5.40
N ASP A 118 -19.40 17.34 -4.35
CA ASP A 118 -20.24 17.30 -3.15
C ASP A 118 -19.55 17.92 -1.91
N ILE A 119 -18.22 18.07 -1.97
CA ILE A 119 -17.41 18.66 -0.89
C ILE A 119 -16.81 19.98 -1.40
N PRO A 120 -16.95 21.11 -0.68
CA PRO A 120 -16.45 22.41 -1.13
C PRO A 120 -14.91 22.52 -0.94
N ILE A 121 -14.17 21.57 -1.49
CA ILE A 121 -12.70 21.50 -1.45
C ILE A 121 -12.18 21.46 -2.88
N GLU A 122 -11.01 22.05 -3.10
CA GLU A 122 -10.34 21.99 -4.40
C GLU A 122 -9.94 20.54 -4.74
N SER A 123 -10.31 20.11 -5.93
CA SER A 123 -10.16 18.72 -6.39
C SER A 123 -8.72 18.24 -6.47
N TRP A 124 -7.74 19.15 -6.56
CA TRP A 124 -6.32 18.78 -6.60
C TRP A 124 -5.80 18.25 -5.25
N ILE A 125 -6.38 18.73 -4.11
CA ILE A 125 -5.92 18.37 -2.76
C ILE A 125 -5.96 16.86 -2.52
N PRO A 126 -7.11 16.17 -2.65
CA PRO A 126 -7.14 14.72 -2.48
C PRO A 126 -6.35 13.96 -3.54
N ARG A 127 -6.18 14.51 -4.75
CA ARG A 127 -5.46 13.86 -5.84
C ARG A 127 -3.94 13.90 -5.70
N VAL A 128 -3.39 14.72 -4.80
CA VAL A 128 -1.96 14.72 -4.43
C VAL A 128 -1.50 13.33 -3.94
N VAL A 129 -2.41 12.50 -3.46
CA VAL A 129 -2.09 11.12 -3.07
C VAL A 129 -1.41 10.34 -4.21
N LEU A 130 -1.76 10.63 -5.47
CA LEU A 130 -1.23 9.91 -6.62
C LEU A 130 0.29 10.13 -6.80
N PRO A 131 0.82 11.34 -7.00
CA PRO A 131 2.27 11.53 -7.10
C PRO A 131 3.00 11.17 -5.80
N VAL A 132 2.44 11.49 -4.63
CA VAL A 132 3.05 11.18 -3.33
C VAL A 132 3.11 9.67 -3.11
N GLY A 133 2.04 8.94 -3.42
CA GLY A 133 1.98 7.49 -3.28
C GLY A 133 2.98 6.76 -4.17
N PHE A 134 3.12 7.19 -5.43
CA PHE A 134 4.13 6.60 -6.33
C PHE A 134 5.56 6.98 -5.96
N LEU A 135 5.81 8.17 -5.42
CA LEU A 135 7.13 8.52 -4.86
C LEU A 135 7.46 7.66 -3.64
N LEU A 136 6.49 7.43 -2.77
CA LEU A 136 6.66 6.54 -1.61
C LEU A 136 6.95 5.10 -2.07
N LEU A 137 6.25 4.64 -3.10
CA LEU A 137 6.46 3.32 -3.70
C LEU A 137 7.87 3.20 -4.31
N ALA A 138 8.31 4.21 -5.08
CA ALA A 138 9.67 4.25 -5.63
C ALA A 138 10.73 4.21 -4.52
N PHE A 139 10.52 4.94 -3.44
CA PHE A 139 11.40 4.94 -2.28
C PHE A 139 11.46 3.55 -1.61
N ARG A 140 10.33 2.83 -1.50
CA ARG A 140 10.30 1.46 -0.95
C ARG A 140 11.06 0.48 -1.84
N PHE A 141 10.88 0.53 -3.16
CA PHE A 141 11.66 -0.31 -4.08
C PHE A 141 13.14 0.03 -4.05
N ALA A 142 13.51 1.30 -3.89
CA ALA A 142 14.91 1.69 -3.71
C ALA A 142 15.51 1.11 -2.43
N GLN A 143 14.76 1.03 -1.33
CA GLN A 143 15.19 0.36 -0.10
C GLN A 143 15.39 -1.15 -0.32
N VAL A 144 14.49 -1.80 -1.07
CA VAL A 144 14.61 -3.23 -1.42
C VAL A 144 15.86 -3.45 -2.26
N LEU A 145 16.06 -2.64 -3.31
CA LEU A 145 17.25 -2.72 -4.16
C LEU A 145 18.54 -2.53 -3.36
N TRP A 146 18.57 -1.59 -2.44
CA TRP A 146 19.72 -1.35 -1.57
C TRP A 146 20.07 -2.55 -0.70
N ARG A 147 19.07 -3.26 -0.16
CA ARG A 147 19.26 -4.49 0.63
C ARG A 147 19.82 -5.62 -0.24
N LEU A 148 19.26 -5.81 -1.46
CA LEU A 148 19.73 -6.81 -2.42
C LEU A 148 21.19 -6.59 -2.81
N LEU A 149 21.58 -5.33 -3.07
CA LEU A 149 22.96 -4.99 -3.42
C LEU A 149 23.96 -5.20 -2.26
N ARG A 150 23.49 -5.09 -1.01
CA ARG A 150 24.29 -5.37 0.19
C ARG A 150 24.38 -6.85 0.55
N GLY A 151 23.77 -7.74 -0.21
CA GLY A 151 23.83 -9.19 0.03
C GLY A 151 23.03 -9.65 1.26
N GLN A 152 22.06 -8.87 1.71
CA GLN A 152 21.15 -9.25 2.81
C GLN A 152 19.99 -10.08 2.26
N ASP A 153 20.31 -11.23 1.66
CA ASP A 153 19.37 -12.08 0.92
C ASP A 153 18.40 -12.86 1.84
N GLY A 154 18.56 -12.79 3.15
CA GLY A 154 17.82 -13.61 4.13
C GLY A 154 16.42 -13.14 4.52
N GLN A 155 15.95 -12.00 4.02
CA GLN A 155 14.68 -11.36 4.50
C GLN A 155 13.72 -10.94 3.38
N LEU A 156 13.73 -11.62 2.24
CA LEU A 156 12.69 -11.44 1.21
C LEU A 156 11.43 -12.26 1.52
N LEU A 157 11.53 -13.28 2.35
CA LEU A 157 10.40 -13.91 3.00
C LEU A 157 10.02 -13.01 4.16
N GLY A 158 8.85 -12.37 4.08
CA GLY A 158 8.36 -11.51 5.14
C GLY A 158 8.44 -12.23 6.49
N ASP A 159 8.90 -11.53 7.52
CA ASP A 159 8.98 -12.02 8.91
C ASP A 159 7.68 -12.76 9.35
N GLU A 160 6.53 -12.36 8.77
CA GLU A 160 5.21 -12.96 9.05
C GLU A 160 5.06 -14.39 8.52
N ALA A 161 5.63 -14.72 7.36
CA ALA A 161 5.56 -16.09 6.83
C ALA A 161 6.49 -17.03 7.63
N GLU A 162 7.61 -16.52 8.11
CA GLU A 162 8.53 -17.27 8.96
C GLU A 162 7.96 -17.41 10.39
N ASP A 163 7.33 -16.38 10.91
CA ASP A 163 6.63 -16.43 12.19
C ASP A 163 5.40 -17.35 12.14
N ALA A 164 4.65 -17.36 11.04
CA ALA A 164 3.56 -18.32 10.83
C ALA A 164 4.04 -19.77 10.74
N LEU A 165 5.19 -20.02 10.11
CA LEU A 165 5.80 -21.35 10.08
C LEU A 165 6.31 -21.78 11.46
N LYS A 166 6.91 -20.89 12.25
CA LYS A 166 7.33 -21.17 13.62
C LYS A 166 6.15 -21.49 14.52
N LEU A 167 5.04 -20.73 14.40
CA LEU A 167 3.81 -21.02 15.13
C LEU A 167 3.19 -22.37 14.75
N GLN A 168 3.31 -22.79 13.49
CA GLN A 168 2.87 -24.11 13.05
C GLN A 168 3.78 -25.23 13.58
N GLU A 169 5.08 -25.03 13.63
CA GLU A 169 6.03 -25.97 14.25
C GLU A 169 5.77 -26.11 15.76
N ASP A 170 5.61 -25.02 16.48
CA ASP A 170 5.32 -25.03 17.91
C ASP A 170 3.98 -25.72 18.23
N ALA A 171 2.94 -25.45 17.42
CA ALA A 171 1.65 -26.12 17.56
C ALA A 171 1.71 -27.63 17.26
N SER A 172 2.58 -28.07 16.35
CA SER A 172 2.80 -29.49 16.04
C SER A 172 3.56 -30.21 17.17
N PHE A 173 4.48 -29.53 17.85
CA PHE A 173 5.20 -30.08 19.01
C PHE A 173 4.32 -30.24 20.26
N ASP A 174 3.39 -29.33 20.49
CA ASP A 174 2.44 -29.42 21.61
C ASP A 174 1.35 -30.49 21.40
N GLY A 175 1.00 -30.77 20.16
CA GLY A 175 0.04 -31.84 19.80
C GLY A 175 0.59 -33.26 19.98
N VAL A 176 1.90 -33.45 19.99
CA VAL A 176 2.56 -34.78 20.15
C VAL A 176 2.77 -35.15 21.64
N LYS A 177 2.59 -34.19 22.58
CA LYS A 177 2.77 -34.42 24.03
C LYS A 177 1.49 -34.75 24.79
N LYS A 178 0.38 -34.97 24.10
CA LYS A 178 -0.87 -35.47 24.68
C LYS A 178 -1.17 -36.88 24.12
#